data_a31a8132e857c973623db307cfdbef78
#
_entry.id   a31a8132e857c973623db307cfdbef78
#
_cell.length_a   1.000
_cell.length_b   1.000
_cell.length_c   1.000
_cell.angle_alpha   90.00
_cell.angle_beta   90.00
_cell.angle_gamma   90.00
#
_symmetry.space_group_name_H-M   'P 1'
#
loop_
_entity.id
_entity.type
_entity.pdbx_description
1 polymer ?
#
loop_
_entity_poly.entity_id
_entity_poly.type
_entity_poly.pdbx_seq_one_letter_code
_entity_poly.pdbx_strand_id
1 'polypeptide(L)'
;PENYDWKQERFPCYPTSVEFLPNQSVTVNANMQKAVDTGNVETFYGCFVEKLIMEDGRCVGLYARDAATGEYIKCNAAKGVILSTGDYSQNTKMLQHFCPEVIENNIQCLFTNVDVEGSFTNQGDGIQLGMWAGAQVQQSHAPMIHHMGGGADLSGVGVMGNAGFLNLDLNGKRFMNEDLPGQQLENQIELQKNRESWQIFDSNWPQQLPYMPAAHGGACYYEDYASEAEGPKNNTTYRNYKSPYQLEAAVADGRAVKADTLEELVAKIYPDDTAAQQTALESIQRYNQLAKDGYDEDFHKPASRMWALENGPFYADKFTTALLLVCIGGLESDENCHTFDADRNVIPGLYVAGNVQGNRFATEYPIGLKGVSHSMAMYYGYVAGKNAMQEV
;
A
#
# COMPACT_ATOMS: atom_id res chain seq x y z
N PRO A 1 -16.82 -4.29 17.26
CA PRO A 1 -17.76 -5.00 18.14
C PRO A 1 -17.99 -4.21 19.42
N GLU A 2 -19.22 -4.21 19.92
CA GLU A 2 -19.63 -3.43 21.10
C GLU A 2 -18.83 -3.79 22.36
N ASN A 3 -18.27 -4.99 22.42
CA ASN A 3 -17.52 -5.51 23.56
C ASN A 3 -16.01 -5.67 23.31
N TYR A 4 -15.46 -4.97 22.33
CA TYR A 4 -14.03 -5.04 22.08
C TYR A 4 -13.26 -4.24 23.15
N ASP A 5 -12.47 -4.96 23.93
CA ASP A 5 -11.55 -4.33 24.87
C ASP A 5 -10.20 -4.11 24.20
N TRP A 6 -9.92 -2.87 23.82
CA TRP A 6 -8.65 -2.49 23.17
C TRP A 6 -7.43 -2.68 24.08
N LYS A 7 -7.62 -2.90 25.37
CA LYS A 7 -6.56 -3.20 26.33
C LYS A 7 -6.17 -4.68 26.33
N GLN A 8 -6.99 -5.55 25.75
CA GLN A 8 -6.60 -6.93 25.53
C GLN A 8 -5.48 -6.97 24.51
N GLU A 9 -4.55 -7.87 24.70
CA GLU A 9 -3.39 -8.02 23.83
C GLU A 9 -3.72 -8.71 22.49
N ARG A 10 -4.90 -9.29 22.39
CA ARG A 10 -5.38 -9.96 21.18
C ARG A 10 -5.96 -8.96 20.20
N PHE A 11 -5.48 -9.01 18.94
CA PHE A 11 -5.99 -8.23 17.82
C PHE A 11 -6.90 -9.09 16.97
N PRO A 12 -8.23 -8.98 17.10
CA PRO A 12 -9.12 -9.69 16.21
C PRO A 12 -9.00 -9.15 14.79
N CYS A 13 -8.90 -10.04 13.82
CA CYS A 13 -8.92 -9.70 12.39
C CYS A 13 -10.34 -9.35 11.95
N TYR A 14 -10.84 -8.19 12.35
CA TYR A 14 -12.09 -7.68 11.81
C TYR A 14 -11.85 -6.94 10.51
N PRO A 15 -12.73 -7.09 9.52
CA PRO A 15 -12.75 -6.19 8.40
C PRO A 15 -13.10 -4.79 8.93
N THR A 16 -12.18 -3.85 8.77
CA THR A 16 -12.37 -2.44 9.14
C THR A 16 -12.86 -1.61 7.96
N SER A 17 -13.03 -2.23 6.81
CA SER A 17 -13.45 -1.61 5.57
C SER A 17 -14.48 -2.48 4.86
N VAL A 18 -15.26 -1.85 3.98
CA VAL A 18 -16.17 -2.56 3.07
C VAL A 18 -15.43 -2.86 1.78
N GLU A 19 -15.45 -4.10 1.34
CA GLU A 19 -14.98 -4.49 0.02
C GLU A 19 -16.15 -4.64 -0.93
N PHE A 20 -15.95 -4.19 -2.17
CA PHE A 20 -16.91 -4.38 -3.26
C PHE A 20 -16.42 -5.48 -4.19
N LEU A 21 -17.30 -6.45 -4.46
CA LEU A 21 -17.01 -7.55 -5.35
C LEU A 21 -17.51 -7.25 -6.78
N PRO A 22 -16.75 -7.57 -7.83
CA PRO A 22 -15.42 -8.19 -7.79
C PRO A 22 -14.26 -7.23 -7.43
N ASN A 23 -14.49 -5.91 -7.48
CA ASN A 23 -13.52 -4.87 -7.12
C ASN A 23 -14.20 -3.50 -7.02
N GLN A 24 -13.42 -2.45 -6.77
CA GLN A 24 -13.89 -1.08 -6.59
C GLN A 24 -14.61 -0.48 -7.81
N SER A 25 -14.45 -1.03 -9.00
CA SER A 25 -15.14 -0.53 -10.21
C SER A 25 -16.66 -0.55 -10.07
N VAL A 26 -17.21 -1.45 -9.27
CA VAL A 26 -18.65 -1.51 -8.95
C VAL A 26 -19.13 -0.18 -8.37
N THR A 27 -18.41 0.37 -7.38
CA THR A 27 -18.76 1.65 -6.75
C THR A 27 -18.56 2.82 -7.71
N VAL A 28 -17.44 2.83 -8.45
CA VAL A 28 -17.12 3.89 -9.41
C VAL A 28 -18.19 3.94 -10.49
N ASN A 29 -18.53 2.79 -11.08
CA ASN A 29 -19.54 2.69 -12.14
C ASN A 29 -20.94 3.08 -11.64
N ALA A 30 -21.32 2.63 -10.43
CA ALA A 30 -22.62 2.98 -9.86
C ALA A 30 -22.76 4.48 -9.57
N ASN A 31 -21.70 5.11 -9.04
CA ASN A 31 -21.69 6.55 -8.80
C ASN A 31 -21.72 7.33 -10.12
N MET A 32 -20.95 6.89 -11.13
CA MET A 32 -20.91 7.51 -12.43
C MET A 32 -22.27 7.41 -13.14
N GLN A 33 -22.89 6.23 -13.14
CA GLN A 33 -24.22 6.03 -13.72
C GLN A 33 -25.24 6.93 -13.03
N LYS A 34 -25.24 7.00 -11.69
CA LYS A 34 -26.13 7.88 -10.95
C LYS A 34 -25.93 9.35 -11.30
N ALA A 35 -24.69 9.79 -11.52
CA ALA A 35 -24.39 11.15 -11.92
C ALA A 35 -24.92 11.44 -13.35
N VAL A 36 -24.68 10.55 -14.28
CA VAL A 36 -25.17 10.66 -15.68
C VAL A 36 -26.69 10.67 -15.74
N ASP A 37 -27.37 9.84 -14.95
CA ASP A 37 -28.84 9.75 -14.89
C ASP A 37 -29.50 11.06 -14.43
N THR A 38 -28.74 11.97 -13.80
CA THR A 38 -29.28 13.31 -13.49
C THR A 38 -29.51 14.20 -14.71
N GLY A 39 -28.89 13.85 -15.85
CA GLY A 39 -28.88 14.66 -17.07
C GLY A 39 -28.01 15.92 -16.98
N ASN A 40 -27.26 16.10 -15.88
CA ASN A 40 -26.40 17.26 -15.66
C ASN A 40 -24.90 16.96 -15.87
N VAL A 41 -24.56 15.73 -16.26
CA VAL A 41 -23.18 15.29 -16.47
C VAL A 41 -22.98 14.84 -17.90
N GLU A 42 -21.98 15.40 -18.55
CA GLU A 42 -21.48 14.98 -19.83
C GLU A 42 -20.09 14.35 -19.68
N THR A 43 -19.84 13.23 -20.34
CA THR A 43 -18.57 12.50 -20.24
C THR A 43 -17.87 12.43 -21.58
N PHE A 44 -16.60 12.79 -21.60
CA PHE A 44 -15.72 12.72 -22.76
C PHE A 44 -14.63 11.68 -22.52
N TYR A 45 -14.74 10.55 -23.16
CA TYR A 45 -13.72 9.48 -23.10
C TYR A 45 -12.68 9.66 -24.21
N GLY A 46 -11.45 9.22 -23.94
CA GLY A 46 -10.35 9.37 -24.91
C GLY A 46 -9.90 10.82 -25.12
N CYS A 47 -10.21 11.71 -24.17
CA CYS A 47 -9.86 13.12 -24.23
C CYS A 47 -8.79 13.43 -23.18
N PHE A 48 -7.61 13.87 -23.64
CA PHE A 48 -6.47 14.19 -22.78
C PHE A 48 -6.43 15.69 -22.52
N VAL A 49 -6.48 16.07 -21.23
CA VAL A 49 -6.32 17.48 -20.82
C VAL A 49 -4.86 17.86 -20.93
N GLU A 50 -4.57 18.85 -21.78
CA GLU A 50 -3.21 19.28 -22.06
C GLU A 50 -2.87 20.66 -21.48
N LYS A 51 -3.89 21.47 -21.15
CA LYS A 51 -3.67 22.83 -20.62
C LYS A 51 -4.85 23.32 -19.80
N LEU A 52 -4.57 23.97 -18.66
CA LEU A 52 -5.55 24.78 -17.94
C LEU A 52 -5.63 26.19 -18.54
N ILE A 53 -6.81 26.82 -18.50
CA ILE A 53 -7.05 28.20 -18.93
C ILE A 53 -7.04 29.06 -17.66
N MET A 54 -6.05 29.96 -17.58
CA MET A 54 -5.91 30.90 -16.48
C MET A 54 -6.25 32.32 -16.96
N GLU A 55 -7.13 33.02 -16.25
CA GLU A 55 -7.47 34.41 -16.47
C GLU A 55 -7.40 35.16 -15.14
N ASP A 56 -6.62 36.21 -15.07
CA ASP A 56 -6.41 37.05 -13.87
C ASP A 56 -6.12 36.22 -12.59
N GLY A 57 -5.31 35.16 -12.75
CA GLY A 57 -4.91 34.27 -11.62
C GLY A 57 -5.97 33.21 -11.26
N ARG A 58 -7.13 33.17 -11.94
CA ARG A 58 -8.18 32.18 -11.73
C ARG A 58 -8.15 31.10 -12.82
N CYS A 59 -8.41 29.85 -12.43
CA CYS A 59 -8.65 28.78 -13.39
C CYS A 59 -10.09 28.85 -13.90
N VAL A 60 -10.25 29.09 -15.20
CA VAL A 60 -11.55 29.31 -15.87
C VAL A 60 -11.87 28.23 -16.91
N GLY A 61 -11.07 27.19 -17.01
CA GLY A 61 -11.32 26.12 -17.96
C GLY A 61 -10.10 25.30 -18.30
N LEU A 62 -10.23 24.53 -19.36
CA LEU A 62 -9.17 23.68 -19.89
C LEU A 62 -9.26 23.46 -21.39
N TYR A 63 -8.16 23.02 -21.97
CA TYR A 63 -8.11 22.42 -23.31
C TYR A 63 -7.83 20.94 -23.19
N ALA A 64 -8.60 20.13 -23.90
CA ALA A 64 -8.39 18.70 -24.04
C ALA A 64 -8.25 18.35 -25.54
N ARG A 65 -7.41 17.36 -25.82
CA ARG A 65 -7.25 16.77 -27.14
C ARG A 65 -8.04 15.46 -27.23
N ASP A 66 -8.89 15.32 -28.20
CA ASP A 66 -9.54 14.07 -28.56
C ASP A 66 -8.53 13.15 -29.26
N ALA A 67 -8.28 11.97 -28.72
CA ALA A 67 -7.30 11.02 -29.25
C ALA A 67 -7.72 10.45 -30.63
N ALA A 68 -9.01 10.30 -30.86
CA ALA A 68 -9.51 9.72 -32.11
C ALA A 68 -9.44 10.67 -33.29
N THR A 69 -9.70 11.95 -33.05
CA THR A 69 -9.76 12.97 -34.11
C THR A 69 -8.54 13.88 -34.15
N GLY A 70 -7.82 14.02 -33.03
CA GLY A 70 -6.74 14.98 -32.83
C GLY A 70 -7.23 16.42 -32.64
N GLU A 71 -8.54 16.64 -32.61
CA GLU A 71 -9.12 17.97 -32.42
C GLU A 71 -9.04 18.41 -30.95
N TYR A 72 -8.98 19.75 -30.77
CA TYR A 72 -8.98 20.33 -29.41
C TYR A 72 -10.37 20.77 -29.00
N ILE A 73 -10.73 20.35 -27.79
CA ILE A 73 -11.98 20.74 -27.13
C ILE A 73 -11.62 21.82 -26.10
N LYS A 74 -12.27 22.98 -26.19
CA LYS A 74 -12.20 24.01 -25.15
C LYS A 74 -13.37 23.85 -24.20
N CYS A 75 -13.09 23.59 -22.90
CA CYS A 75 -14.08 23.57 -21.86
C CYS A 75 -13.94 24.81 -20.98
N ASN A 76 -14.98 25.66 -20.96
CA ASN A 76 -15.05 26.78 -20.04
C ASN A 76 -15.69 26.37 -18.73
N ALA A 77 -15.05 26.71 -17.63
CA ALA A 77 -15.50 26.37 -16.28
C ALA A 77 -16.00 27.60 -15.53
N ALA A 78 -17.30 27.74 -15.39
CA ALA A 78 -17.90 28.88 -14.68
C ALA A 78 -17.56 28.89 -13.16
N LYS A 79 -17.34 27.74 -12.57
CA LYS A 79 -17.04 27.60 -11.15
C LYS A 79 -15.60 27.19 -10.89
N GLY A 80 -15.04 26.29 -11.67
CA GLY A 80 -13.67 25.83 -11.54
C GLY A 80 -13.44 24.48 -12.19
N VAL A 81 -12.21 24.01 -12.07
CA VAL A 81 -11.71 22.71 -12.54
C VAL A 81 -11.26 21.89 -11.35
N ILE A 82 -11.67 20.63 -11.28
CA ILE A 82 -11.22 19.67 -10.28
C ILE A 82 -10.29 18.68 -10.96
N LEU A 83 -9.02 18.63 -10.53
CA LEU A 83 -8.06 17.62 -10.99
C LEU A 83 -8.19 16.37 -10.14
N SER A 84 -8.42 15.23 -10.77
CA SER A 84 -8.51 13.89 -10.14
C SER A 84 -7.70 12.86 -10.93
N THR A 85 -6.48 13.22 -11.31
CA THR A 85 -5.67 12.58 -12.35
C THR A 85 -4.73 11.49 -11.85
N GLY A 86 -4.81 11.13 -10.57
CA GLY A 86 -3.91 10.13 -10.00
C GLY A 86 -2.53 10.67 -9.62
N ASP A 87 -1.57 9.76 -9.48
CA ASP A 87 -0.20 10.05 -9.11
C ASP A 87 0.76 10.01 -10.32
N TYR A 88 2.08 9.89 -10.04
CA TYR A 88 3.14 9.86 -11.06
C TYR A 88 3.97 8.57 -11.04
N SER A 89 3.45 7.48 -10.50
CA SER A 89 4.17 6.21 -10.30
C SER A 89 4.67 5.54 -11.59
N GLN A 90 4.24 6.01 -12.75
CA GLN A 90 4.69 5.56 -14.07
C GLN A 90 5.55 6.61 -14.81
N ASN A 91 5.81 7.77 -14.22
CA ASN A 91 6.63 8.82 -14.82
C ASN A 91 8.07 8.73 -14.33
N THR A 92 8.94 8.15 -15.15
CA THR A 92 10.37 7.96 -14.81
C THR A 92 11.07 9.28 -14.43
N LYS A 93 10.74 10.40 -15.06
CA LYS A 93 11.37 11.71 -14.76
C LYS A 93 10.91 12.25 -13.41
N MET A 94 9.62 12.14 -13.11
CA MET A 94 9.09 12.53 -11.80
C MET A 94 9.59 11.61 -10.69
N LEU A 95 9.64 10.30 -10.94
CA LEU A 95 10.23 9.33 -10.00
C LEU A 95 11.70 9.65 -9.74
N GLN A 96 12.49 9.91 -10.78
CA GLN A 96 13.90 10.27 -10.61
C GLN A 96 14.10 11.56 -9.80
N HIS A 97 13.14 12.49 -9.86
CA HIS A 97 13.21 13.75 -9.13
C HIS A 97 12.70 13.66 -7.70
N PHE A 98 11.55 13.01 -7.50
CA PHE A 98 10.83 12.98 -6.22
C PHE A 98 11.08 11.71 -5.38
N CYS A 99 11.35 10.58 -6.04
CA CYS A 99 11.50 9.25 -5.43
C CYS A 99 12.63 8.49 -6.14
N PRO A 100 13.89 9.01 -6.14
CA PRO A 100 14.99 8.44 -6.92
C PRO A 100 15.28 6.99 -6.57
N GLU A 101 15.04 6.56 -5.33
CA GLU A 101 15.22 5.18 -4.86
C GLU A 101 14.42 4.15 -5.68
N VAL A 102 13.28 4.53 -6.24
CA VAL A 102 12.47 3.66 -7.11
C VAL A 102 13.25 3.31 -8.39
N ILE A 103 13.89 4.31 -8.98
CA ILE A 103 14.67 4.16 -10.22
C ILE A 103 16.01 3.46 -9.93
N GLU A 104 16.73 3.92 -8.91
CA GLU A 104 18.05 3.39 -8.53
C GLU A 104 17.99 1.90 -8.16
N ASN A 105 16.89 1.46 -7.59
CA ASN A 105 16.65 0.08 -7.18
C ASN A 105 15.84 -0.73 -8.19
N ASN A 106 15.49 -0.16 -9.34
CA ASN A 106 14.70 -0.81 -10.40
C ASN A 106 13.38 -1.41 -9.87
N ILE A 107 12.67 -0.66 -8.99
CA ILE A 107 11.42 -1.11 -8.39
C ILE A 107 10.30 -0.96 -9.42
N GLN A 108 9.64 -2.08 -9.72
CA GLN A 108 8.55 -2.12 -10.70
C GLN A 108 7.24 -1.61 -10.09
N CYS A 109 6.42 -0.95 -10.88
CA CYS A 109 5.09 -0.55 -10.45
C CYS A 109 4.14 -1.77 -10.41
N LEU A 110 3.40 -1.91 -9.31
CA LEU A 110 2.44 -3.01 -9.13
C LEU A 110 1.17 -2.80 -9.97
N PHE A 111 0.63 -1.58 -9.95
CA PHE A 111 -0.61 -1.26 -10.66
C PHE A 111 -0.32 -0.40 -11.88
N THR A 112 -0.42 -1.00 -13.05
CA THR A 112 -0.25 -0.32 -14.33
C THR A 112 -1.62 -0.11 -14.97
N ASN A 113 -2.00 1.15 -15.15
CA ASN A 113 -3.17 1.50 -15.93
C ASN A 113 -2.74 2.03 -17.30
N VAL A 114 -3.52 1.75 -18.31
CA VAL A 114 -3.28 2.24 -19.67
C VAL A 114 -4.48 3.02 -20.17
N ASP A 115 -4.22 4.01 -20.99
CA ASP A 115 -5.23 4.81 -21.68
C ASP A 115 -5.67 4.17 -23.01
N VAL A 116 -6.47 4.88 -23.76
CA VAL A 116 -6.98 4.41 -25.06
C VAL A 116 -5.90 4.31 -26.14
N GLU A 117 -4.76 4.98 -25.95
CA GLU A 117 -3.59 4.92 -26.83
C GLU A 117 -2.59 3.83 -26.41
N GLY A 118 -2.87 3.12 -25.29
CA GLY A 118 -2.02 2.08 -24.73
C GLY A 118 -0.84 2.60 -23.90
N SER A 119 -0.82 3.89 -23.58
CA SER A 119 0.19 4.53 -22.74
C SER A 119 -0.19 4.43 -21.28
N PHE A 120 0.81 4.38 -20.39
CA PHE A 120 0.58 4.38 -18.96
C PHE A 120 -0.02 5.71 -18.47
N THR A 121 -1.04 5.64 -17.59
CA THR A 121 -1.82 6.81 -17.18
C THR A 121 -1.32 7.49 -15.92
N ASN A 122 -0.55 6.83 -15.06
CA ASN A 122 -0.05 7.43 -13.82
C ASN A 122 1.22 8.27 -14.12
N GLN A 123 1.04 9.31 -14.97
CA GLN A 123 2.14 10.14 -15.47
C GLN A 123 2.32 11.46 -14.72
N GLY A 124 1.44 11.75 -13.73
CA GLY A 124 1.48 13.00 -12.99
C GLY A 124 0.96 14.21 -13.79
N ASP A 125 0.12 13.97 -14.79
CA ASP A 125 -0.38 15.02 -15.69
C ASP A 125 -1.06 16.16 -14.94
N GLY A 126 -1.90 15.86 -13.96
CA GLY A 126 -2.55 16.89 -13.15
C GLY A 126 -1.59 17.65 -12.24
N ILE A 127 -0.53 17.00 -11.75
CA ILE A 127 0.53 17.69 -11.02
C ILE A 127 1.21 18.69 -11.96
N GLN A 128 1.56 18.26 -13.16
CA GLN A 128 2.20 19.12 -14.16
C GLN A 128 1.29 20.27 -14.62
N LEU A 129 0.01 19.98 -14.86
CA LEU A 129 -0.98 21.00 -15.21
C LEU A 129 -1.12 22.06 -14.10
N GLY A 130 -1.17 21.62 -12.85
CA GLY A 130 -1.23 22.51 -11.69
C GLY A 130 0.03 23.36 -11.57
N MET A 131 1.22 22.77 -11.72
CA MET A 131 2.50 23.51 -11.71
C MET A 131 2.53 24.58 -12.81
N TRP A 132 2.08 24.27 -14.01
CA TRP A 132 1.99 25.26 -15.08
C TRP A 132 0.97 26.37 -14.82
N ALA A 133 -0.05 26.10 -14.00
CA ALA A 133 -1.01 27.09 -13.51
C ALA A 133 -0.49 27.88 -12.29
N GLY A 134 0.74 27.62 -11.82
CA GLY A 134 1.36 28.28 -10.67
C GLY A 134 1.20 27.56 -9.34
N ALA A 135 0.56 26.40 -9.30
CA ALA A 135 0.38 25.64 -8.08
C ALA A 135 1.70 25.05 -7.57
N GLN A 136 1.86 25.02 -6.27
CA GLN A 136 2.99 24.40 -5.60
C GLN A 136 2.76 22.89 -5.43
N VAL A 137 3.86 22.16 -5.40
CA VAL A 137 3.87 20.72 -5.12
C VAL A 137 4.27 20.52 -3.66
N GLN A 138 3.65 19.57 -3.01
CA GLN A 138 4.02 19.15 -1.65
C GLN A 138 5.53 18.92 -1.55
N GLN A 139 6.14 19.43 -0.50
CA GLN A 139 7.59 19.35 -0.34
C GLN A 139 8.10 17.92 -0.11
N SER A 140 7.35 17.13 0.68
CA SER A 140 7.71 15.75 1.00
C SER A 140 7.01 14.79 0.03
N HIS A 141 7.81 14.01 -0.68
CA HIS A 141 7.34 12.90 -1.50
C HIS A 141 7.87 11.60 -0.95
N ALA A 142 7.15 10.53 -1.11
CA ALA A 142 7.59 9.19 -0.73
C ALA A 142 6.98 8.12 -1.65
N PRO A 143 7.76 7.12 -2.08
CA PRO A 143 7.22 5.96 -2.75
C PRO A 143 6.58 5.06 -1.70
N MET A 144 5.38 4.59 -1.97
CA MET A 144 4.78 3.51 -1.19
C MET A 144 5.22 2.19 -1.81
N ILE A 145 6.27 1.64 -1.26
CA ILE A 145 6.86 0.38 -1.71
C ILE A 145 6.26 -0.74 -0.86
N HIS A 146 5.85 -1.83 -1.50
CA HIS A 146 5.12 -2.90 -0.84
C HIS A 146 5.70 -4.27 -1.18
N HIS A 147 6.20 -4.98 -0.19
CA HIS A 147 6.75 -6.33 -0.34
C HIS A 147 5.68 -7.43 -0.44
N MET A 148 4.42 -7.08 -0.25
CA MET A 148 3.26 -7.97 -0.35
C MET A 148 3.26 -9.15 0.65
N GLY A 149 4.17 -9.11 1.63
CA GLY A 149 4.38 -10.17 2.61
C GLY A 149 5.32 -11.28 2.13
N GLY A 150 5.78 -12.08 3.06
CA GLY A 150 6.71 -13.16 2.77
C GLY A 150 6.15 -14.17 1.77
N GLY A 151 6.96 -14.53 0.79
CA GLY A 151 6.59 -15.48 -0.27
C GLY A 151 5.52 -14.98 -1.24
N ALA A 152 5.30 -13.68 -1.34
CA ALA A 152 4.31 -13.12 -2.24
C ALA A 152 4.69 -13.30 -3.71
N ASP A 153 3.70 -13.58 -4.52
CA ASP A 153 3.78 -13.53 -5.97
C ASP A 153 3.33 -12.15 -6.51
N LEU A 154 3.35 -11.99 -7.83
CA LEU A 154 2.91 -10.77 -8.50
C LEU A 154 1.41 -10.46 -8.30
N SER A 155 0.62 -11.40 -7.79
CA SER A 155 -0.78 -11.14 -7.41
C SER A 155 -0.90 -10.44 -6.04
N GLY A 156 0.21 -10.32 -5.32
CA GLY A 156 0.26 -9.70 -4.01
C GLY A 156 -0.19 -10.58 -2.85
N VAL A 157 -0.24 -11.89 -3.06
CA VAL A 157 -0.64 -12.84 -2.02
C VAL A 157 0.59 -13.46 -1.38
N GLY A 158 0.95 -12.99 -0.19
CA GLY A 158 2.02 -13.57 0.64
C GLY A 158 1.60 -14.89 1.28
N VAL A 159 2.59 -15.68 1.66
CA VAL A 159 2.37 -16.94 2.40
C VAL A 159 1.78 -16.61 3.77
N MET A 160 2.50 -15.85 4.58
CA MET A 160 2.03 -15.43 5.90
C MET A 160 1.72 -13.92 5.98
N GLY A 161 1.99 -13.19 4.89
CA GLY A 161 1.77 -11.74 4.83
C GLY A 161 2.73 -10.99 5.78
N ASN A 162 2.36 -9.76 6.12
CA ASN A 162 3.12 -8.93 7.05
C ASN A 162 2.75 -9.30 8.50
N ALA A 163 3.00 -10.55 8.90
CA ALA A 163 2.83 -10.97 10.26
C ALA A 163 4.02 -10.52 11.13
N GLY A 164 3.80 -10.41 12.43
CA GLY A 164 4.84 -10.00 13.38
C GLY A 164 5.75 -11.13 13.82
N PHE A 165 6.08 -12.10 12.96
CA PHE A 165 7.03 -13.16 13.25
C PHE A 165 8.48 -12.67 13.18
N LEU A 166 9.42 -13.45 13.72
CA LEU A 166 10.83 -13.11 13.69
C LEU A 166 11.32 -12.89 12.24
N ASN A 167 11.99 -11.78 11.99
CA ASN A 167 12.62 -11.48 10.72
C ASN A 167 14.15 -11.48 10.85
N LEU A 168 14.81 -12.19 9.93
CA LEU A 168 16.26 -12.23 9.80
C LEU A 168 16.70 -11.70 8.45
N ASP A 169 17.75 -10.89 8.42
CA ASP A 169 18.39 -10.41 7.20
C ASP A 169 19.14 -11.55 6.45
N LEU A 170 19.72 -11.24 5.30
CA LEU A 170 20.49 -12.22 4.52
C LEU A 170 21.81 -12.67 5.18
N ASN A 171 22.21 -12.05 6.29
CA ASN A 171 23.35 -12.51 7.10
C ASN A 171 22.92 -13.29 8.35
N GLY A 172 21.64 -13.61 8.47
CA GLY A 172 21.07 -14.34 9.61
C GLY A 172 20.81 -13.48 10.86
N LYS A 173 20.87 -12.15 10.76
CA LYS A 173 20.74 -11.26 11.90
C LYS A 173 19.35 -10.70 12.03
N ARG A 174 18.77 -10.67 13.24
CA ARG A 174 17.57 -9.91 13.56
C ARG A 174 17.89 -8.41 13.49
N PHE A 175 16.99 -7.59 12.90
CA PHE A 175 17.28 -6.20 12.58
C PHE A 175 16.16 -5.20 12.95
N MET A 176 15.02 -5.67 13.48
CA MET A 176 13.89 -4.79 13.78
C MET A 176 13.00 -5.30 14.91
N ASN A 177 12.10 -4.43 15.35
CA ASN A 177 10.88 -4.81 16.06
C ASN A 177 9.83 -5.23 15.03
N GLU A 178 9.43 -6.48 15.03
CA GLU A 178 8.48 -7.02 14.05
C GLU A 178 7.01 -6.68 14.38
N ASP A 179 6.74 -6.04 15.52
CA ASP A 179 5.42 -5.58 15.92
C ASP A 179 5.09 -4.20 15.31
N LEU A 180 5.43 -4.02 14.05
CA LEU A 180 5.17 -2.80 13.29
C LEU A 180 4.01 -3.01 12.33
N PRO A 181 3.18 -1.96 12.07
CA PRO A 181 2.23 -2.00 10.98
C PRO A 181 2.91 -2.21 9.63
N GLY A 182 2.20 -2.80 8.68
CA GLY A 182 2.75 -3.31 7.42
C GLY A 182 3.75 -2.38 6.72
N GLN A 183 3.43 -1.10 6.51
CA GLN A 183 4.33 -0.18 5.81
C GLN A 183 5.62 0.09 6.58
N GLN A 184 5.55 0.24 7.92
CA GLN A 184 6.73 0.45 8.74
C GLN A 184 7.63 -0.78 8.77
N LEU A 185 7.03 -1.98 8.81
CA LEU A 185 7.75 -3.24 8.69
C LEU A 185 8.47 -3.33 7.33
N GLU A 186 7.75 -3.04 6.25
CA GLU A 186 8.29 -3.05 4.89
C GLU A 186 9.44 -2.05 4.71
N ASN A 187 9.32 -0.84 5.26
CA ASN A 187 10.38 0.15 5.26
C ASN A 187 11.67 -0.33 5.94
N GLN A 188 11.57 -1.19 6.97
CA GLN A 188 12.76 -1.79 7.59
C GLN A 188 13.40 -2.83 6.67
N ILE A 189 12.63 -3.56 5.87
CA ILE A 189 13.14 -4.53 4.90
C ILE A 189 13.84 -3.82 3.75
N GLU A 190 13.33 -2.67 3.29
CA GLU A 190 13.96 -1.82 2.27
C GLU A 190 15.39 -1.40 2.63
N LEU A 191 15.71 -1.29 3.91
CA LEU A 191 17.05 -0.95 4.39
C LEU A 191 18.01 -2.15 4.42
N GLN A 192 17.53 -3.38 4.19
CA GLN A 192 18.36 -4.57 4.22
C GLN A 192 19.06 -4.83 2.88
N LYS A 193 20.11 -5.64 2.92
CA LYS A 193 20.82 -6.09 1.72
C LYS A 193 19.84 -6.73 0.75
N ASN A 194 19.87 -6.32 -0.51
CA ASN A 194 18.95 -6.73 -1.58
C ASN A 194 17.47 -6.42 -1.30
N ARG A 195 17.16 -5.69 -0.22
CA ARG A 195 15.77 -5.45 0.25
C ARG A 195 15.02 -6.77 0.50
N GLU A 196 15.70 -7.70 1.16
CA GLU A 196 15.21 -9.04 1.43
C GLU A 196 15.37 -9.41 2.90
N SER A 197 14.45 -10.22 3.40
CA SER A 197 14.54 -10.86 4.71
C SER A 197 13.80 -12.19 4.73
N TRP A 198 14.08 -12.99 5.75
CA TRP A 198 13.36 -14.23 6.04
C TRP A 198 12.46 -14.03 7.26
N GLN A 199 11.17 -14.29 7.10
CA GLN A 199 10.21 -14.38 8.19
C GLN A 199 10.16 -15.83 8.67
N ILE A 200 10.36 -16.04 9.98
CA ILE A 200 10.49 -17.38 10.58
C ILE A 200 9.42 -17.59 11.64
N PHE A 201 8.77 -18.75 11.61
CA PHE A 201 7.71 -19.12 12.54
C PHE A 201 7.68 -20.65 12.76
N ASP A 202 7.02 -21.07 13.82
CA ASP A 202 6.88 -22.49 14.16
C ASP A 202 5.42 -22.99 14.00
N SER A 203 5.17 -24.24 14.32
CA SER A 203 3.85 -24.88 14.18
C SER A 203 2.74 -24.23 15.02
N ASN A 204 3.08 -23.39 15.98
CA ASN A 204 2.11 -22.66 16.83
C ASN A 204 1.58 -21.36 16.19
N TRP A 205 1.97 -21.06 14.97
CA TRP A 205 1.52 -19.84 14.28
C TRP A 205 -0.01 -19.61 14.29
N PRO A 206 -0.91 -20.63 14.24
CA PRO A 206 -2.35 -20.40 14.30
C PRO A 206 -2.79 -19.76 15.61
N GLN A 207 -2.15 -20.10 16.72
CA GLN A 207 -2.44 -19.54 18.03
C GLN A 207 -1.82 -18.15 18.23
N GLN A 208 -0.78 -17.82 17.47
CA GLN A 208 -0.03 -16.56 17.57
C GLN A 208 -0.64 -15.45 16.71
N LEU A 209 -1.11 -15.77 15.49
CA LEU A 209 -1.68 -14.80 14.57
C LEU A 209 -2.78 -13.88 15.14
N PRO A 210 -3.71 -14.36 15.99
CA PRO A 210 -4.73 -13.50 16.58
C PRO A 210 -4.20 -12.36 17.45
N TYR A 211 -2.97 -12.45 17.89
CA TYR A 211 -2.30 -11.43 18.72
C TYR A 211 -1.41 -10.49 17.89
N MET A 212 -1.18 -10.80 16.61
CA MET A 212 -0.39 -9.98 15.71
C MET A 212 -1.12 -8.71 15.27
N PRO A 213 -0.43 -7.64 14.86
CA PRO A 213 -1.07 -6.44 14.34
C PRO A 213 -1.94 -6.75 13.12
N ALA A 214 -3.21 -6.35 13.17
CA ALA A 214 -4.14 -6.45 12.04
C ALA A 214 -3.91 -5.30 11.07
N ALA A 215 -2.81 -5.34 10.32
CA ALA A 215 -2.49 -4.36 9.29
C ALA A 215 -3.01 -4.79 7.91
N HIS A 216 -3.03 -3.85 6.95
CA HIS A 216 -3.24 -4.16 5.54
C HIS A 216 -2.13 -5.10 5.06
N GLY A 217 -2.51 -6.22 4.46
CA GLY A 217 -1.56 -7.30 4.14
C GLY A 217 -1.24 -8.25 5.30
N GLY A 218 -1.69 -7.95 6.53
CA GLY A 218 -1.54 -8.84 7.68
C GLY A 218 -2.33 -10.14 7.51
N ALA A 219 -1.74 -11.24 7.96
CA ALA A 219 -2.42 -12.53 7.97
C ALA A 219 -3.48 -12.62 9.06
N CYS A 220 -4.55 -13.31 8.76
CA CYS A 220 -5.62 -13.64 9.70
C CYS A 220 -5.82 -15.14 9.76
N TYR A 221 -6.05 -15.67 10.94
CA TYR A 221 -6.40 -17.08 11.11
C TYR A 221 -7.81 -17.19 11.66
N TYR A 222 -8.62 -18.01 10.98
CA TYR A 222 -9.96 -18.38 11.42
C TYR A 222 -10.07 -19.89 11.45
N GLU A 223 -10.46 -20.43 12.58
CA GLU A 223 -10.54 -21.86 12.83
C GLU A 223 -11.51 -22.56 11.86
N ASP A 224 -12.62 -21.90 11.50
CA ASP A 224 -13.62 -22.43 10.57
C ASP A 224 -13.05 -22.70 9.15
N TYR A 225 -11.93 -22.06 8.81
CA TYR A 225 -11.26 -22.23 7.51
C TYR A 225 -9.98 -23.07 7.58
N ALA A 226 -9.63 -23.55 8.77
CA ALA A 226 -8.38 -24.27 8.98
C ALA A 226 -8.25 -25.56 8.16
N SER A 227 -9.37 -26.18 7.84
CA SER A 227 -9.45 -27.43 7.07
C SER A 227 -9.91 -27.25 5.61
N GLU A 228 -10.30 -26.05 5.19
CA GLU A 228 -10.78 -25.80 3.84
C GLU A 228 -9.67 -25.41 2.88
N ALA A 229 -9.56 -26.15 1.77
CA ALA A 229 -8.54 -25.93 0.75
C ALA A 229 -8.64 -24.55 0.06
N GLU A 230 -9.84 -24.05 -0.11
CA GLU A 230 -10.14 -22.87 -0.92
C GLU A 230 -10.54 -21.64 -0.10
N GLY A 231 -10.70 -21.78 1.21
CA GLY A 231 -11.27 -20.72 2.05
C GLY A 231 -12.72 -20.37 1.67
N PRO A 232 -13.28 -19.28 2.16
CA PRO A 232 -14.65 -18.86 1.85
C PRO A 232 -14.80 -18.48 0.37
N LYS A 233 -15.56 -19.27 -0.37
CA LYS A 233 -15.65 -19.24 -1.85
C LYS A 233 -16.10 -17.92 -2.48
N ASN A 234 -16.71 -17.02 -1.71
CA ASN A 234 -17.29 -15.77 -2.23
C ASN A 234 -16.68 -14.51 -1.61
N ASN A 235 -15.53 -14.61 -0.96
CA ASN A 235 -14.91 -13.48 -0.27
C ASN A 235 -13.48 -13.27 -0.78
N THR A 236 -13.23 -12.14 -1.44
CA THR A 236 -11.89 -11.80 -1.93
C THR A 236 -10.89 -11.50 -0.81
N THR A 237 -11.38 -11.23 0.42
CA THR A 237 -10.52 -11.06 1.60
C THR A 237 -9.99 -12.37 2.14
N TYR A 238 -10.50 -13.53 1.71
CA TYR A 238 -10.05 -14.83 2.18
C TYR A 238 -8.54 -15.08 2.02
N ARG A 239 -7.91 -14.43 1.06
CA ARG A 239 -6.45 -14.52 0.86
C ARG A 239 -5.64 -14.02 2.05
N ASN A 240 -6.22 -13.20 2.91
CA ASN A 240 -5.62 -12.78 4.17
C ASN A 240 -5.88 -13.79 5.28
N TYR A 241 -6.81 -14.71 5.10
CA TYR A 241 -7.06 -15.82 6.01
C TYR A 241 -6.11 -16.97 5.69
N LYS A 242 -5.39 -17.44 6.69
CA LYS A 242 -4.39 -18.49 6.53
C LYS A 242 -4.86 -19.77 7.21
N SER A 243 -4.61 -20.87 6.56
CA SER A 243 -4.88 -22.21 7.09
C SER A 243 -3.63 -23.10 6.95
N PRO A 244 -3.53 -24.17 7.76
CA PRO A 244 -2.46 -25.15 7.59
C PRO A 244 -2.38 -25.71 6.18
N TYR A 245 -3.52 -25.92 5.52
CA TYR A 245 -3.57 -26.39 4.14
C TYR A 245 -2.89 -25.42 3.16
N GLN A 246 -3.17 -24.12 3.26
CA GLN A 246 -2.57 -23.11 2.39
C GLN A 246 -1.06 -23.00 2.62
N LEU A 247 -0.59 -23.13 3.89
CA LEU A 247 0.83 -23.15 4.20
C LEU A 247 1.53 -24.37 3.59
N GLU A 248 0.96 -25.56 3.72
CA GLU A 248 1.55 -26.77 3.13
C GLU A 248 1.54 -26.70 1.59
N ALA A 249 0.53 -26.10 0.97
CA ALA A 249 0.53 -25.85 -0.47
C ALA A 249 1.66 -24.87 -0.87
N ALA A 250 1.89 -23.82 -0.09
CA ALA A 250 2.98 -22.89 -0.31
C ALA A 250 4.37 -23.54 -0.15
N VAL A 251 4.50 -24.51 0.76
CA VAL A 251 5.70 -25.34 0.88
C VAL A 251 5.89 -26.20 -0.36
N ALA A 252 4.82 -26.83 -0.84
CA ALA A 252 4.88 -27.71 -2.01
C ALA A 252 5.23 -26.96 -3.31
N ASP A 253 4.82 -25.70 -3.46
CA ASP A 253 5.14 -24.85 -4.62
C ASP A 253 6.41 -23.98 -4.43
N GLY A 254 7.11 -24.12 -3.30
CA GLY A 254 8.40 -23.48 -3.05
C GLY A 254 8.34 -22.03 -2.57
N ARG A 255 7.15 -21.49 -2.26
CA ARG A 255 7.00 -20.14 -1.70
C ARG A 255 7.28 -20.08 -0.19
N ALA A 256 7.26 -21.23 0.48
CA ALA A 256 7.70 -21.37 1.86
C ALA A 256 8.67 -22.55 2.01
N VAL A 257 9.52 -22.47 3.03
CA VAL A 257 10.45 -23.53 3.41
C VAL A 257 9.96 -24.18 4.71
N LYS A 258 10.04 -25.52 4.78
CA LYS A 258 9.69 -26.30 5.97
C LYS A 258 10.84 -27.20 6.40
N ALA A 259 11.04 -27.34 7.69
CA ALA A 259 12.00 -28.27 8.26
C ALA A 259 11.55 -28.75 9.66
N ASP A 260 12.06 -29.91 10.09
CA ASP A 260 11.72 -30.47 11.38
C ASP A 260 12.55 -29.86 12.51
N THR A 261 13.73 -29.31 12.20
CA THR A 261 14.61 -28.62 13.15
C THR A 261 14.99 -27.23 12.65
N LEU A 262 15.43 -26.36 13.58
CA LEU A 262 15.90 -25.02 13.24
C LEU A 262 17.20 -25.06 12.41
N GLU A 263 18.09 -26.00 12.72
CA GLU A 263 19.33 -26.22 11.99
C GLU A 263 19.07 -26.58 10.51
N GLU A 264 18.10 -27.49 10.28
CA GLU A 264 17.69 -27.85 8.91
C GLU A 264 17.03 -26.68 8.20
N LEU A 265 16.17 -25.89 8.90
CA LEU A 265 15.53 -24.72 8.31
C LEU A 265 16.58 -23.70 7.88
N VAL A 266 17.50 -23.37 8.80
CA VAL A 266 18.56 -22.39 8.57
C VAL A 266 19.50 -22.85 7.43
N ALA A 267 19.85 -24.14 7.35
CA ALA A 267 20.63 -24.69 6.24
C ALA A 267 19.90 -24.56 4.90
N LYS A 268 18.56 -24.67 4.86
CA LYS A 268 17.77 -24.50 3.64
C LYS A 268 17.65 -23.06 3.20
N ILE A 269 17.54 -22.10 4.12
CA ILE A 269 17.34 -20.67 3.77
C ILE A 269 18.67 -19.93 3.54
N TYR A 270 19.80 -20.46 4.01
CA TYR A 270 21.18 -19.97 3.75
C TYR A 270 22.08 -21.11 3.23
N PRO A 271 21.77 -21.71 2.07
CA PRO A 271 22.35 -23.00 1.67
C PRO A 271 23.88 -23.00 1.51
N ASP A 272 24.47 -21.87 1.11
CA ASP A 272 25.90 -21.77 0.80
C ASP A 272 26.65 -20.83 1.76
N ASP A 273 26.01 -20.38 2.84
CA ASP A 273 26.59 -19.40 3.77
C ASP A 273 26.56 -19.91 5.21
N THR A 274 27.60 -20.63 5.60
CA THR A 274 27.74 -21.18 6.94
C THR A 274 27.85 -20.10 8.03
N ALA A 275 28.36 -18.91 7.68
CA ALA A 275 28.44 -17.80 8.62
C ALA A 275 27.03 -17.24 8.89
N ALA A 276 26.22 -17.06 7.85
CA ALA A 276 24.81 -16.65 8.01
C ALA A 276 24.01 -17.72 8.76
N GLN A 277 24.24 -19.02 8.51
CA GLN A 277 23.61 -20.10 9.24
C GLN A 277 23.90 -20.01 10.73
N GLN A 278 25.16 -19.84 11.10
CA GLN A 278 25.57 -19.71 12.50
C GLN A 278 24.94 -18.48 13.15
N THR A 279 24.99 -17.33 12.48
CA THR A 279 24.38 -16.07 12.97
C THR A 279 22.87 -16.20 13.14
N ALA A 280 22.20 -16.90 12.20
CA ALA A 280 20.76 -17.13 12.28
C ALA A 280 20.37 -17.96 13.51
N LEU A 281 21.11 -19.04 13.77
CA LEU A 281 20.86 -19.86 14.97
C LEU A 281 21.10 -19.07 16.27
N GLU A 282 22.16 -18.26 16.33
CA GLU A 282 22.43 -17.37 17.47
C GLU A 282 21.31 -16.32 17.63
N SER A 283 20.83 -15.73 16.53
CA SER A 283 19.71 -14.77 16.53
C SER A 283 18.40 -15.40 17.03
N ILE A 284 18.09 -16.61 16.56
CA ILE A 284 16.93 -17.37 17.01
C ILE A 284 17.05 -17.73 18.50
N GLN A 285 18.21 -18.20 18.93
CA GLN A 285 18.45 -18.51 20.34
C GLN A 285 18.30 -17.26 21.22
N ARG A 286 18.83 -16.12 20.79
CA ARG A 286 18.68 -14.85 21.49
C ARG A 286 17.22 -14.41 21.55
N TYR A 287 16.49 -14.48 20.43
CA TYR A 287 15.06 -14.16 20.38
C TYR A 287 14.25 -15.06 21.32
N ASN A 288 14.52 -16.37 21.32
CA ASN A 288 13.86 -17.32 22.20
C ASN A 288 14.12 -17.00 23.69
N GLN A 289 15.34 -16.57 24.02
CA GLN A 289 15.66 -16.17 25.39
C GLN A 289 14.89 -14.92 25.80
N LEU A 290 14.87 -13.89 24.96
CA LEU A 290 14.11 -12.64 25.21
C LEU A 290 12.60 -12.89 25.37
N ALA A 291 12.04 -13.80 24.56
CA ALA A 291 10.64 -14.20 24.67
C ALA A 291 10.34 -14.87 26.03
N LYS A 292 11.25 -15.72 26.53
CA LYS A 292 11.13 -16.37 27.85
C LYS A 292 11.32 -15.39 29.01
N ASP A 293 12.23 -14.45 28.85
CA ASP A 293 12.51 -13.41 29.85
C ASP A 293 11.37 -12.39 29.96
N GLY A 294 10.47 -12.36 28.95
CA GLY A 294 9.33 -11.46 28.91
C GLY A 294 9.71 -10.00 28.66
N TYR A 295 10.89 -9.75 28.09
CA TYR A 295 11.35 -8.42 27.72
C TYR A 295 12.35 -8.46 26.57
N ASP A 296 12.07 -7.71 25.51
CA ASP A 296 12.95 -7.55 24.36
C ASP A 296 13.85 -6.32 24.55
N GLU A 297 15.05 -6.53 25.08
CA GLU A 297 16.01 -5.45 25.24
C GLU A 297 16.67 -4.99 23.94
N ASP A 298 16.57 -5.80 22.88
CA ASP A 298 17.21 -5.51 21.60
C ASP A 298 16.40 -4.52 20.74
N PHE A 299 15.09 -4.73 20.65
CA PHE A 299 14.20 -3.92 19.78
C PHE A 299 12.89 -3.50 20.44
N HIS A 300 12.70 -3.84 21.73
CA HIS A 300 11.51 -3.47 22.51
C HIS A 300 10.17 -3.96 21.91
N LYS A 301 10.18 -5.12 21.26
CA LYS A 301 8.94 -5.77 20.84
C LYS A 301 8.13 -6.16 22.07
N PRO A 302 6.82 -5.89 22.12
CA PRO A 302 5.98 -6.26 23.25
C PRO A 302 6.07 -7.76 23.55
N ALA A 303 6.37 -8.12 24.80
CA ALA A 303 6.52 -9.51 25.21
C ALA A 303 5.30 -10.38 24.91
N SER A 304 4.10 -9.81 25.03
CA SER A 304 2.84 -10.46 24.69
C SER A 304 2.72 -10.89 23.21
N ARG A 305 3.64 -10.42 22.37
CA ARG A 305 3.71 -10.72 20.93
C ARG A 305 5.02 -11.36 20.52
N MET A 306 5.75 -11.86 21.50
CA MET A 306 6.96 -12.65 21.31
C MET A 306 6.72 -14.10 21.76
N TRP A 307 6.99 -15.02 20.87
CA TRP A 307 6.91 -16.46 21.16
C TRP A 307 8.20 -17.11 20.76
N ALA A 308 8.74 -17.92 21.67
CA ALA A 308 9.92 -18.72 21.38
C ALA A 308 9.62 -19.75 20.27
N LEU A 309 10.53 -19.89 19.33
CA LEU A 309 10.48 -20.88 18.25
C LEU A 309 10.98 -22.23 18.81
N GLU A 310 10.08 -23.08 19.28
CA GLU A 310 10.41 -24.33 19.98
C GLU A 310 9.63 -25.55 19.49
N ASN A 311 8.58 -25.33 18.69
CA ASN A 311 7.64 -26.37 18.30
C ASN A 311 7.70 -26.62 16.79
N GLY A 312 8.49 -27.62 16.41
CA GLY A 312 8.55 -28.03 15.01
C GLY A 312 7.22 -28.62 14.50
N PRO A 313 7.00 -28.68 13.19
CA PRO A 313 7.91 -28.18 12.18
C PRO A 313 8.03 -26.66 12.17
N PHE A 314 9.20 -26.21 11.73
CA PHE A 314 9.53 -24.80 11.54
C PHE A 314 9.36 -24.38 10.08
N TYR A 315 9.01 -23.13 9.86
CA TYR A 315 8.74 -22.57 8.54
C TYR A 315 9.48 -21.26 8.35
N ALA A 316 9.79 -20.98 7.09
CA ALA A 316 10.25 -19.66 6.68
C ALA A 316 9.61 -19.27 5.34
N ASP A 317 9.25 -18.01 5.22
CA ASP A 317 8.91 -17.38 3.93
C ASP A 317 9.81 -16.16 3.71
N LYS A 318 10.05 -15.81 2.44
CA LYS A 318 11.02 -14.79 2.09
C LYS A 318 10.32 -13.52 1.63
N PHE A 319 10.59 -12.40 2.29
CA PHE A 319 10.33 -11.09 1.70
C PHE A 319 11.35 -10.85 0.60
N THR A 320 10.87 -10.47 -0.57
CA THR A 320 11.70 -10.23 -1.75
C THR A 320 11.59 -8.77 -2.20
N THR A 321 12.28 -8.42 -3.26
CA THR A 321 12.26 -7.08 -3.83
C THR A 321 10.83 -6.56 -4.00
N ALA A 322 10.61 -5.38 -3.51
CA ALA A 322 9.33 -4.71 -3.42
C ALA A 322 8.79 -4.22 -4.77
N LEU A 323 7.50 -3.93 -4.77
CA LEU A 323 6.79 -3.29 -5.88
C LEU A 323 6.30 -1.91 -5.46
N LEU A 324 6.39 -0.92 -6.35
CA LEU A 324 5.81 0.40 -6.15
C LEU A 324 4.29 0.32 -6.27
N LEU A 325 3.59 0.66 -5.20
CA LEU A 325 2.13 0.70 -5.18
C LEU A 325 1.60 2.03 -5.70
N VAL A 326 2.12 3.13 -5.16
CA VAL A 326 1.69 4.51 -5.43
C VAL A 326 2.75 5.49 -4.93
N CYS A 327 2.80 6.70 -5.48
CA CYS A 327 3.60 7.78 -4.92
C CYS A 327 2.75 8.68 -4.03
N ILE A 328 3.25 8.95 -2.83
CA ILE A 328 2.71 9.97 -1.94
C ILE A 328 3.32 11.30 -2.36
N GLY A 329 2.50 12.32 -2.47
CA GLY A 329 2.86 13.66 -2.93
C GLY A 329 1.92 14.11 -4.03
N GLY A 330 1.79 15.39 -4.21
CA GLY A 330 0.90 16.00 -5.19
C GLY A 330 0.90 17.52 -5.06
N LEU A 331 -0.08 18.18 -5.65
CA LEU A 331 -0.25 19.63 -5.51
C LEU A 331 -0.60 19.97 -4.05
N GLU A 332 0.10 20.95 -3.47
CA GLU A 332 -0.23 21.43 -2.12
C GLU A 332 -1.71 21.80 -2.02
N SER A 333 -2.38 21.28 -1.00
CA SER A 333 -3.81 21.51 -0.82
C SER A 333 -4.20 21.59 0.66
N ASP A 334 -5.39 22.16 0.90
CA ASP A 334 -6.05 22.16 2.20
C ASP A 334 -7.19 21.12 2.29
N GLU A 335 -7.86 21.11 3.42
CA GLU A 335 -9.05 20.27 3.68
C GLU A 335 -10.28 20.64 2.83
N ASN A 336 -10.23 21.79 2.16
CA ASN A 336 -11.27 22.25 1.22
C ASN A 336 -10.94 21.93 -0.24
N CYS A 337 -9.82 21.25 -0.47
CA CYS A 337 -9.32 20.86 -1.81
C CYS A 337 -8.81 22.03 -2.67
N HIS A 338 -8.52 23.18 -2.08
CA HIS A 338 -7.87 24.29 -2.78
C HIS A 338 -6.41 23.97 -3.08
N THR A 339 -5.88 24.53 -4.16
CA THR A 339 -4.44 24.52 -4.43
C THR A 339 -3.83 25.89 -4.12
N PHE A 340 -2.53 25.92 -3.86
CA PHE A 340 -1.80 27.13 -3.44
C PHE A 340 -0.69 27.50 -4.42
N ASP A 341 -0.47 28.82 -4.60
CA ASP A 341 0.68 29.36 -5.30
C ASP A 341 1.93 29.39 -4.39
N ALA A 342 3.05 29.94 -4.92
CA ALA A 342 4.32 30.03 -4.20
C ALA A 342 4.25 30.92 -2.93
N ASP A 343 3.33 31.86 -2.89
CA ASP A 343 3.09 32.76 -1.77
C ASP A 343 2.02 32.22 -0.81
N ARG A 344 1.57 30.98 -1.04
CA ARG A 344 0.50 30.29 -0.30
C ARG A 344 -0.87 30.95 -0.38
N ASN A 345 -1.11 31.69 -1.45
CA ASN A 345 -2.45 32.14 -1.77
C ASN A 345 -3.20 31.02 -2.49
N VAL A 346 -4.50 30.91 -2.25
CA VAL A 346 -5.37 29.99 -2.99
C VAL A 346 -5.41 30.40 -4.48
N ILE A 347 -5.27 29.43 -5.36
CA ILE A 347 -5.51 29.61 -6.80
C ILE A 347 -7.01 29.44 -7.04
N PRO A 348 -7.76 30.53 -7.26
CA PRO A 348 -9.21 30.45 -7.39
C PRO A 348 -9.62 29.57 -8.58
N GLY A 349 -10.67 28.76 -8.39
CA GLY A 349 -11.19 27.90 -9.43
C GLY A 349 -10.35 26.66 -9.75
N LEU A 350 -9.30 26.37 -8.99
CA LEU A 350 -8.51 25.16 -9.16
C LEU A 350 -8.56 24.29 -7.90
N TYR A 351 -9.12 23.09 -8.03
CA TYR A 351 -9.31 22.13 -6.95
C TYR A 351 -8.65 20.79 -7.28
N VAL A 352 -8.32 20.02 -6.24
CA VAL A 352 -7.70 18.71 -6.37
C VAL A 352 -8.37 17.66 -5.49
N ALA A 353 -8.44 16.41 -5.97
CA ALA A 353 -8.93 15.28 -5.20
C ALA A 353 -8.23 13.98 -5.64
N GLY A 354 -8.13 13.00 -4.75
CA GLY A 354 -7.45 11.75 -5.03
C GLY A 354 -5.92 11.86 -4.93
N ASN A 355 -5.17 11.03 -5.68
CA ASN A 355 -3.71 10.96 -5.52
C ASN A 355 -2.93 12.17 -6.07
N VAL A 356 -3.55 12.99 -6.90
CA VAL A 356 -2.98 14.28 -7.32
C VAL A 356 -2.98 15.32 -6.20
N GLN A 357 -3.80 15.10 -5.15
CA GLN A 357 -3.92 15.97 -3.99
C GLN A 357 -2.75 15.74 -3.04
N GLY A 358 -1.92 16.76 -2.83
CA GLY A 358 -0.88 16.79 -1.82
C GLY A 358 -1.42 17.05 -0.41
N ASN A 359 -0.53 16.98 0.57
CA ASN A 359 -0.80 17.22 2.01
C ASN A 359 -1.82 16.26 2.66
N ARG A 360 -2.27 15.20 1.95
CA ARG A 360 -3.09 14.14 2.56
C ARG A 360 -2.29 13.27 3.52
N PHE A 361 -1.06 12.99 3.14
CA PHE A 361 -0.09 12.23 3.90
C PHE A 361 1.24 13.01 3.89
N ALA A 362 1.95 13.02 5.00
CA ALA A 362 3.26 13.70 5.06
C ALA A 362 4.34 12.88 4.36
N THR A 363 4.79 11.80 4.98
CA THR A 363 5.87 10.95 4.48
C THR A 363 5.49 9.47 4.48
N GLU A 364 4.35 9.12 5.07
CA GLU A 364 3.97 7.75 5.29
C GLU A 364 2.47 7.56 5.12
N TYR A 365 2.13 6.43 4.49
CA TYR A 365 0.75 6.02 4.30
C TYR A 365 0.27 5.22 5.52
N PRO A 366 -0.86 5.58 6.15
CA PRO A 366 -1.35 4.91 7.36
C PRO A 366 -2.02 3.57 7.02
N ILE A 367 -1.22 2.59 6.62
CA ILE A 367 -1.67 1.29 6.11
C ILE A 367 -2.52 0.50 7.12
N GLY A 368 -2.41 0.81 8.41
CA GLY A 368 -3.29 0.26 9.45
C GLY A 368 -4.76 0.63 9.28
N LEU A 369 -5.06 1.68 8.52
CA LEU A 369 -6.42 2.12 8.20
C LEU A 369 -6.80 1.60 6.80
N LYS A 370 -7.32 0.40 6.71
CA LYS A 370 -7.72 -0.23 5.44
C LYS A 370 -8.72 0.67 4.69
N GLY A 371 -8.46 0.86 3.39
CA GLY A 371 -9.34 1.65 2.51
C GLY A 371 -9.23 3.18 2.68
N VAL A 372 -8.28 3.69 3.47
CA VAL A 372 -8.17 5.13 3.75
C VAL A 372 -7.99 5.96 2.47
N SER A 373 -7.15 5.52 1.53
CA SER A 373 -6.92 6.27 0.27
C SER A 373 -8.18 6.38 -0.57
N HIS A 374 -8.92 5.28 -0.74
CA HIS A 374 -10.20 5.29 -1.46
C HIS A 374 -11.25 6.15 -0.76
N SER A 375 -11.36 6.03 0.56
CA SER A 375 -12.31 6.83 1.35
C SER A 375 -11.98 8.32 1.25
N MET A 376 -10.71 8.70 1.33
CA MET A 376 -10.27 10.09 1.16
C MET A 376 -10.53 10.58 -0.27
N ALA A 377 -10.25 9.78 -1.30
CA ALA A 377 -10.53 10.16 -2.68
C ALA A 377 -12.03 10.42 -2.90
N MET A 378 -12.91 9.58 -2.36
CA MET A 378 -14.37 9.78 -2.43
C MET A 378 -14.83 11.00 -1.64
N TYR A 379 -14.35 11.15 -0.41
CA TYR A 379 -14.72 12.27 0.45
C TYR A 379 -14.25 13.61 -0.11
N TYR A 380 -13.00 13.73 -0.50
CA TYR A 380 -12.46 14.96 -1.05
C TYR A 380 -13.00 15.26 -2.46
N GLY A 381 -13.35 14.24 -3.24
CA GLY A 381 -14.12 14.46 -4.48
C GLY A 381 -15.46 15.15 -4.21
N TYR A 382 -16.18 14.74 -3.16
CA TYR A 382 -17.40 15.42 -2.70
C TYR A 382 -17.11 16.83 -2.20
N VAL A 383 -16.08 17.02 -1.37
CA VAL A 383 -15.70 18.34 -0.82
C VAL A 383 -15.33 19.32 -1.94
N ALA A 384 -14.48 18.88 -2.88
CA ALA A 384 -14.07 19.70 -4.03
C ALA A 384 -15.28 20.15 -4.88
N GLY A 385 -16.19 19.21 -5.18
CA GLY A 385 -17.42 19.52 -5.93
C GLY A 385 -18.31 20.51 -5.18
N LYS A 386 -18.49 20.32 -3.87
CA LYS A 386 -19.30 21.22 -3.02
C LYS A 386 -18.69 22.63 -2.97
N ASN A 387 -17.38 22.74 -2.73
CA ASN A 387 -16.71 24.03 -2.60
C ASN A 387 -16.65 24.77 -3.93
N ALA A 388 -16.36 24.08 -5.05
CA ALA A 388 -16.41 24.67 -6.36
C ALA A 388 -17.79 25.30 -6.68
N MET A 389 -18.87 24.73 -6.17
CA MET A 389 -20.23 25.27 -6.38
C MET A 389 -20.56 26.47 -5.48
N GLN A 390 -19.96 26.57 -4.30
CA GLN A 390 -20.26 27.61 -3.29
C GLN A 390 -19.39 28.85 -3.45
N GLU A 391 -18.17 28.70 -3.93
CA GLU A 391 -17.23 29.79 -4.12
C GLU A 391 -17.50 30.50 -5.47
N VAL A 392 -17.54 31.81 -5.41
CA VAL A 392 -17.86 32.67 -6.57
C VAL A 392 -16.60 33.39 -7.05
#